data_f4a0aca602221288a5db35db3cf63cdc
#
_entry.id   f4a0aca602221288a5db35db3cf63cdc
#
_cell.length_a   1.000
_cell.length_b   1.000
_cell.length_c   1.000
_cell.angle_alpha   90.00
_cell.angle_beta   90.00
_cell.angle_gamma   90.00
#
_symmetry.space_group_name_H-M   'P 1'
#
loop_
_entity.id
_entity.type
_entity.pdbx_description
1 polymer ?
#
loop_
_entity_poly.entity_id
_entity_poly.type
_entity_poly.pdbx_seq_one_letter_code
_entity_poly.pdbx_strand_id
1 'polypeptide(L)'
;TNHLEFKMKLSIAIPDSSLKDEKKHENKTRKIFQIARAAGIFQINNIIIYKDGREFETDSKLLSTILRYLETPQHFRKRLYPKSGLLQFVGALSPIKMPNQTGTSDAKQVKKGDVREGIIFPKDGKKFIDIGIDHSIPYHGKKQIEKRTIVKIKDTFPNFTVYDIEKDQIPNFWSYNVKHGGNLFTLLTEWKGPKILTSRKSKKIKEEDMQKIISSKEEILVVFG
;
A
#
# COMPACT_ATOMS: atom_id res chain seq x y z
N THR A 1 2.39 28.93 -13.07
CA THR A 1 3.58 28.50 -12.31
C THR A 1 3.26 27.15 -11.71
N ASN A 2 3.68 26.04 -12.39
CA ASN A 2 3.57 24.68 -11.88
C ASN A 2 4.58 24.52 -10.74
N HIS A 3 4.18 24.75 -9.51
CA HIS A 3 4.85 24.18 -8.36
C HIS A 3 4.55 22.68 -8.32
N LEU A 4 5.42 21.88 -8.93
CA LEU A 4 5.54 20.46 -8.57
C LEU A 4 5.97 20.45 -7.09
N GLU A 5 5.00 20.36 -6.20
CA GLU A 5 5.27 20.09 -4.78
C GLU A 5 6.09 18.79 -4.71
N PHE A 6 7.34 18.94 -4.29
CA PHE A 6 8.23 17.79 -4.08
C PHE A 6 7.64 16.96 -2.94
N LYS A 7 6.93 15.88 -3.28
CA LYS A 7 6.37 14.96 -2.30
C LYS A 7 7.50 14.10 -1.75
N MET A 8 7.90 14.35 -0.50
CA MET A 8 8.87 13.55 0.22
C MET A 8 8.46 12.08 0.22
N LYS A 9 9.35 11.18 -0.22
CA LYS A 9 9.12 9.74 -0.18
C LYS A 9 9.65 9.19 1.15
N LEU A 10 8.78 8.52 1.90
CA LEU A 10 9.07 7.98 3.22
C LEU A 10 8.78 6.47 3.23
N SER A 11 9.77 5.68 3.62
CA SER A 11 9.66 4.24 3.84
C SER A 11 9.98 3.89 5.28
N ILE A 12 9.30 2.88 5.81
CA ILE A 12 9.59 2.34 7.13
C ILE A 12 10.09 0.91 7.03
N ALA A 13 11.01 0.54 7.90
CA ALA A 13 11.44 -0.83 8.11
C ALA A 13 11.04 -1.27 9.52
N ILE A 14 10.36 -2.41 9.62
CA ILE A 14 9.90 -3.01 10.87
C ILE A 14 10.43 -4.45 10.96
N PRO A 15 10.81 -4.95 12.15
CA PRO A 15 11.24 -6.32 12.29
C PRO A 15 10.05 -7.29 12.20
N ASP A 16 10.29 -8.50 11.70
CA ASP A 16 9.30 -9.58 11.72
C ASP A 16 8.94 -10.02 13.14
N SER A 17 9.82 -9.74 14.11
CA SER A 17 9.58 -9.90 15.56
C SER A 17 8.64 -8.86 16.16
N SER A 18 8.14 -7.89 15.40
CA SER A 18 7.26 -6.81 15.90
C SER A 18 6.02 -7.29 16.63
N LEU A 19 5.60 -8.53 16.40
CA LEU A 19 4.39 -9.12 17.00
C LEU A 19 4.68 -10.03 18.21
N LYS A 20 5.94 -10.19 18.61
CA LYS A 20 6.36 -11.15 19.66
C LYS A 20 5.69 -10.91 21.01
N ASP A 21 5.35 -9.66 21.32
CA ASP A 21 4.69 -9.30 22.58
C ASP A 21 3.23 -9.74 22.65
N GLU A 22 2.64 -10.03 21.49
CA GLU A 22 1.23 -10.39 21.36
C GLU A 22 1.06 -11.90 21.23
N LYS A 23 0.44 -12.52 22.24
CA LYS A 23 0.21 -13.97 22.23
C LYS A 23 -1.00 -14.38 21.40
N LYS A 24 -2.06 -13.55 21.37
CA LYS A 24 -3.32 -13.85 20.67
C LYS A 24 -3.30 -13.31 19.26
N HIS A 25 -3.78 -14.10 18.30
CA HIS A 25 -3.87 -13.71 16.90
C HIS A 25 -4.71 -12.41 16.70
N GLU A 26 -5.79 -12.27 17.46
CA GLU A 26 -6.60 -11.04 17.43
C GLU A 26 -5.79 -9.80 17.80
N ASN A 27 -4.98 -9.86 18.85
CA ASN A 27 -4.13 -8.74 19.27
C ASN A 27 -3.04 -8.44 18.23
N LYS A 28 -2.41 -9.47 17.64
CA LYS A 28 -1.50 -9.33 16.52
C LYS A 28 -2.17 -8.59 15.36
N THR A 29 -3.39 -8.97 15.01
CA THR A 29 -4.17 -8.32 13.96
C THR A 29 -4.45 -6.85 14.27
N ARG A 30 -4.81 -6.51 15.51
CA ARG A 30 -5.01 -5.11 15.94
C ARG A 30 -3.71 -4.29 15.89
N LYS A 31 -2.58 -4.88 16.29
CA LYS A 31 -1.27 -4.21 16.20
C LYS A 31 -0.88 -3.92 14.75
N ILE A 32 -1.09 -4.88 13.84
CA ILE A 32 -0.87 -4.68 12.40
C ILE A 32 -1.77 -3.57 11.84
N PHE A 33 -3.02 -3.52 12.27
CA PHE A 33 -3.94 -2.45 11.89
C PHE A 33 -3.44 -1.06 12.32
N GLN A 34 -2.86 -0.94 13.53
CA GLN A 34 -2.27 0.31 13.98
C GLN A 34 -1.10 0.75 13.09
N ILE A 35 -0.24 -0.20 12.68
CA ILE A 35 0.85 0.07 11.71
C ILE A 35 0.29 0.57 10.39
N ALA A 36 -0.72 -0.11 9.84
CA ALA A 36 -1.36 0.29 8.58
C ALA A 36 -2.01 1.67 8.67
N ARG A 37 -2.68 1.97 9.81
CA ARG A 37 -3.29 3.28 10.06
C ARG A 37 -2.24 4.38 10.16
N ALA A 38 -1.15 4.15 10.87
CA ALA A 38 -0.04 5.10 10.95
C ALA A 38 0.59 5.33 9.57
N ALA A 39 0.81 4.25 8.80
CA ALA A 39 1.27 4.36 7.42
C ALA A 39 0.34 5.22 6.55
N GLY A 40 -0.97 5.12 6.77
CA GLY A 40 -1.97 5.97 6.12
C GLY A 40 -1.86 7.45 6.50
N ILE A 41 -1.75 7.74 7.78
CA ILE A 41 -1.65 9.10 8.30
C ILE A 41 -0.39 9.81 7.79
N PHE A 42 0.74 9.11 7.82
CA PHE A 42 2.04 9.65 7.40
C PHE A 42 2.36 9.44 5.93
N GLN A 43 1.44 8.89 5.14
CA GLN A 43 1.59 8.62 3.70
C GLN A 43 2.88 7.84 3.36
N ILE A 44 3.17 6.79 4.13
CA ILE A 44 4.34 5.93 3.95
C ILE A 44 4.29 5.24 2.58
N ASN A 45 5.37 5.30 1.81
CA ASN A 45 5.45 4.70 0.46
C ASN A 45 5.70 3.19 0.52
N ASN A 46 6.61 2.74 1.40
CA ASN A 46 6.91 1.32 1.56
C ASN A 46 6.96 0.94 3.04
N ILE A 47 6.40 -0.23 3.35
CA ILE A 47 6.57 -0.93 4.62
C ILE A 47 7.47 -2.13 4.33
N ILE A 48 8.67 -2.13 4.86
CA ILE A 48 9.68 -3.16 4.64
C ILE A 48 9.77 -4.02 5.90
N ILE A 49 9.46 -5.31 5.78
CA ILE A 49 9.57 -6.26 6.88
C ILE A 49 10.94 -6.91 6.80
N TYR A 50 11.84 -6.62 7.73
CA TYR A 50 13.16 -7.24 7.77
C TYR A 50 13.20 -8.41 8.76
N LYS A 51 14.12 -9.36 8.53
CA LYS A 51 14.32 -10.52 9.38
C LYS A 51 15.13 -10.16 10.61
N ASP A 52 14.56 -10.40 11.80
CA ASP A 52 15.17 -10.23 13.11
C ASP A 52 15.55 -11.58 13.76
N GLY A 53 14.87 -12.67 13.35
CA GLY A 53 15.14 -14.04 13.79
C GLY A 53 14.54 -15.06 12.81
N ARG A 54 14.92 -16.33 12.98
CA ARG A 54 14.35 -17.42 12.16
C ARG A 54 12.97 -17.86 12.64
N GLU A 55 12.67 -17.68 13.92
CA GLU A 55 11.43 -18.08 14.58
C GLU A 55 10.21 -17.23 14.20
N PHE A 56 10.39 -16.08 13.55
CA PHE A 56 9.32 -15.13 13.26
C PHE A 56 8.70 -15.26 11.84
N GLU A 57 8.96 -16.36 11.14
CA GLU A 57 8.45 -16.53 9.76
C GLU A 57 6.92 -16.49 9.68
N THR A 58 6.23 -17.08 10.66
CA THR A 58 4.76 -17.05 10.74
C THR A 58 4.25 -15.64 10.97
N ASP A 59 4.89 -14.87 11.84
CA ASP A 59 4.54 -13.48 12.12
C ASP A 59 4.86 -12.57 10.93
N SER A 60 5.96 -12.80 10.24
CA SER A 60 6.30 -12.11 8.99
C SER A 60 5.24 -12.30 7.91
N LYS A 61 4.74 -13.55 7.76
CA LYS A 61 3.65 -13.87 6.83
C LYS A 61 2.35 -13.20 7.24
N LEU A 62 2.03 -13.20 8.54
CA LEU A 62 0.84 -12.53 9.07
C LEU A 62 0.89 -11.02 8.84
N LEU A 63 2.01 -10.36 9.19
CA LEU A 63 2.27 -8.95 8.94
C LEU A 63 2.04 -8.59 7.47
N SER A 64 2.75 -9.27 6.56
CA SER A 64 2.69 -8.95 5.15
C SER A 64 1.29 -9.19 4.55
N THR A 65 0.61 -10.25 4.97
CA THR A 65 -0.74 -10.59 4.46
C THR A 65 -1.77 -9.56 4.89
N ILE A 66 -1.81 -9.22 6.19
CA ILE A 66 -2.81 -8.27 6.70
C ILE A 66 -2.53 -6.85 6.21
N LEU A 67 -1.25 -6.41 6.17
CA LEU A 67 -0.91 -5.09 5.64
C LEU A 67 -1.35 -4.95 4.17
N ARG A 68 -1.07 -5.94 3.31
CA ARG A 68 -1.52 -5.94 1.91
C ARG A 68 -3.05 -5.98 1.79
N TYR A 69 -3.72 -6.77 2.63
CA TYR A 69 -5.18 -6.82 2.68
C TYR A 69 -5.79 -5.46 3.02
N LEU A 70 -5.25 -4.76 4.01
CA LEU A 70 -5.75 -3.46 4.45
C LEU A 70 -5.54 -2.36 3.41
N GLU A 71 -4.44 -2.41 2.64
CA GLU A 71 -4.15 -1.49 1.54
C GLU A 71 -5.09 -1.73 0.35
N THR A 72 -5.55 -2.96 0.15
CA THR A 72 -6.39 -3.33 -1.00
C THR A 72 -7.79 -2.74 -0.88
N PRO A 73 -8.34 -2.10 -1.95
CA PRO A 73 -9.71 -1.63 -1.99
C PRO A 73 -10.72 -2.72 -1.63
N GLN A 74 -11.76 -2.37 -0.87
CA GLN A 74 -12.69 -3.34 -0.28
C GLN A 74 -13.32 -4.28 -1.32
N HIS A 75 -13.74 -3.74 -2.48
CA HIS A 75 -14.39 -4.51 -3.54
C HIS A 75 -13.48 -5.57 -4.18
N PHE A 76 -12.14 -5.43 -4.06
CA PHE A 76 -11.20 -6.44 -4.56
C PHE A 76 -10.82 -7.49 -3.52
N ARG A 77 -11.03 -7.23 -2.22
CA ARG A 77 -10.56 -8.12 -1.14
C ARG A 77 -11.08 -9.53 -1.26
N LYS A 78 -12.39 -9.70 -1.55
CA LYS A 78 -13.01 -11.01 -1.70
C LYS A 78 -12.39 -11.84 -2.83
N ARG A 79 -11.99 -11.16 -3.92
CA ARG A 79 -11.36 -11.80 -5.09
C ARG A 79 -9.90 -12.13 -4.86
N LEU A 80 -9.12 -11.19 -4.30
CA LEU A 80 -7.67 -11.33 -4.13
C LEU A 80 -7.27 -12.12 -2.88
N TYR A 81 -8.14 -12.17 -1.89
CA TYR A 81 -7.86 -12.81 -0.60
C TYR A 81 -8.95 -13.83 -0.29
N PRO A 82 -8.76 -15.11 -0.66
CA PRO A 82 -9.65 -16.17 -0.25
C PRO A 82 -9.67 -16.32 1.28
N LYS A 83 -10.71 -16.95 1.81
CA LYS A 83 -10.82 -17.22 3.25
C LYS A 83 -9.57 -17.94 3.75
N SER A 84 -8.93 -17.39 4.78
CA SER A 84 -7.67 -17.86 5.35
C SER A 84 -7.67 -17.62 6.85
N GLY A 85 -7.05 -18.54 7.61
CA GLY A 85 -6.84 -18.35 9.05
C GLY A 85 -6.05 -17.07 9.38
N LEU A 86 -5.17 -16.62 8.49
CA LEU A 86 -4.42 -15.37 8.67
C LEU A 86 -5.33 -14.12 8.69
N LEU A 87 -6.50 -14.18 8.06
CA LEU A 87 -7.45 -13.08 7.94
C LEU A 87 -8.67 -13.24 8.87
N GLN A 88 -8.64 -14.17 9.82
CA GLN A 88 -9.77 -14.49 10.67
C GLN A 88 -10.35 -13.28 11.43
N PHE A 89 -9.49 -12.37 11.89
CA PHE A 89 -9.88 -11.25 12.74
C PHE A 89 -9.94 -9.89 12.00
N VAL A 90 -9.65 -9.85 10.69
CA VAL A 90 -9.65 -8.58 9.94
C VAL A 90 -11.04 -7.96 9.78
N GLY A 91 -12.10 -8.77 9.86
CA GLY A 91 -13.49 -8.30 9.79
C GLY A 91 -13.92 -7.42 10.96
N ALA A 92 -13.23 -7.52 12.11
CA ALA A 92 -13.48 -6.68 13.29
C ALA A 92 -12.75 -5.32 13.24
N LEU A 93 -11.91 -5.09 12.23
CA LEU A 93 -11.16 -3.86 12.10
C LEU A 93 -11.97 -2.76 11.43
N SER A 94 -11.78 -1.52 11.89
CA SER A 94 -12.37 -0.35 11.23
C SER A 94 -11.78 -0.16 9.83
N PRO A 95 -12.55 0.31 8.84
CA PRO A 95 -12.01 0.63 7.52
C PRO A 95 -10.93 1.71 7.59
N ILE A 96 -9.82 1.50 6.90
CA ILE A 96 -8.82 2.56 6.68
C ILE A 96 -9.24 3.28 5.41
N LYS A 97 -9.55 4.58 5.52
CA LYS A 97 -9.86 5.41 4.36
C LYS A 97 -8.55 5.81 3.68
N MET A 98 -8.27 5.23 2.53
CA MET A 98 -7.13 5.59 1.68
C MET A 98 -7.61 6.27 0.40
N PRO A 99 -6.85 7.20 -0.18
CA PRO A 99 -7.26 7.91 -1.40
C PRO A 99 -7.57 7.00 -2.59
N ASN A 100 -6.86 5.86 -2.70
CA ASN A 100 -7.10 4.86 -3.74
C ASN A 100 -8.38 4.04 -3.54
N GLN A 101 -9.05 4.18 -2.39
CA GLN A 101 -10.26 3.41 -2.03
C GLN A 101 -11.54 4.23 -2.16
N THR A 102 -11.47 5.45 -2.68
CA THR A 102 -12.61 6.34 -2.85
C THR A 102 -13.28 6.11 -4.21
N GLY A 103 -14.61 6.08 -4.22
CA GLY A 103 -15.39 6.03 -5.44
C GLY A 103 -16.77 5.41 -5.23
N THR A 104 -17.71 5.79 -6.08
CA THR A 104 -19.04 5.19 -6.12
C THR A 104 -19.02 3.83 -6.78
N SER A 105 -19.88 2.90 -6.35
CA SER A 105 -20.15 1.63 -7.04
C SER A 105 -21.21 1.77 -8.15
N ASP A 106 -21.95 2.86 -8.18
CA ASP A 106 -22.94 3.15 -9.19
C ASP A 106 -22.26 3.64 -10.48
N ALA A 107 -22.39 2.88 -11.56
CA ALA A 107 -21.81 3.19 -12.87
C ALA A 107 -22.29 4.54 -13.43
N LYS A 108 -23.53 4.95 -13.14
CA LYS A 108 -24.09 6.23 -13.61
C LYS A 108 -23.49 7.47 -12.96
N GLN A 109 -22.89 7.31 -11.78
CA GLN A 109 -22.25 8.38 -11.03
C GLN A 109 -20.76 8.54 -11.35
N VAL A 110 -20.17 7.64 -12.12
CA VAL A 110 -18.79 7.73 -12.57
C VAL A 110 -18.63 8.84 -13.59
N LYS A 111 -17.65 9.70 -13.40
CA LYS A 111 -17.42 10.87 -14.26
C LYS A 111 -16.23 10.66 -15.19
N LYS A 112 -16.28 11.32 -16.35
CA LYS A 112 -15.11 11.44 -17.21
C LYS A 112 -13.95 12.11 -16.47
N GLY A 113 -12.76 11.50 -16.56
CA GLY A 113 -11.59 11.97 -15.84
C GLY A 113 -11.40 11.37 -14.45
N ASP A 114 -12.38 10.63 -13.91
CA ASP A 114 -12.22 9.89 -12.66
C ASP A 114 -11.06 8.91 -12.76
N VAL A 115 -10.27 8.84 -11.70
CA VAL A 115 -9.18 7.88 -11.57
C VAL A 115 -9.65 6.74 -10.67
N ARG A 116 -9.47 5.52 -11.14
CA ARG A 116 -9.89 4.31 -10.44
C ARG A 116 -8.78 3.28 -10.45
N GLU A 117 -8.66 2.57 -9.36
CA GLU A 117 -7.90 1.33 -9.34
C GLU A 117 -8.78 0.19 -9.84
N GLY A 118 -8.20 -0.71 -10.64
CA GLY A 118 -8.93 -1.82 -11.24
C GLY A 118 -8.12 -3.11 -11.27
N ILE A 119 -8.82 -4.24 -11.43
CA ILE A 119 -8.21 -5.55 -11.65
C ILE A 119 -8.61 -6.05 -13.02
N ILE A 120 -7.61 -6.45 -13.81
CA ILE A 120 -7.82 -7.00 -15.14
C ILE A 120 -8.18 -8.48 -15.01
N PHE A 121 -9.22 -8.89 -15.72
CA PHE A 121 -9.69 -10.28 -15.75
C PHE A 121 -10.11 -10.72 -17.14
N PRO A 122 -10.06 -12.04 -17.45
CA PRO A 122 -10.52 -12.58 -18.70
C PRO A 122 -12.04 -12.78 -18.68
N LYS A 123 -12.69 -12.46 -19.79
CA LYS A 123 -14.09 -12.78 -20.05
C LYS A 123 -14.26 -12.98 -21.55
N ASP A 124 -14.82 -14.12 -21.98
CA ASP A 124 -15.09 -14.46 -23.39
C ASP A 124 -13.87 -14.26 -24.32
N GLY A 125 -12.67 -14.70 -23.86
CA GLY A 125 -11.41 -14.57 -24.59
C GLY A 125 -10.85 -13.16 -24.71
N LYS A 126 -11.49 -12.16 -24.10
CA LYS A 126 -11.06 -10.76 -24.06
C LYS A 126 -10.68 -10.31 -22.66
N LYS A 127 -9.91 -9.22 -22.59
CA LYS A 127 -9.57 -8.59 -21.31
C LYS A 127 -10.65 -7.59 -20.91
N PHE A 128 -11.05 -7.64 -19.66
CA PHE A 128 -11.92 -6.67 -19.01
C PHE A 128 -11.24 -6.15 -17.75
N ILE A 129 -11.68 -4.99 -17.29
CA ILE A 129 -11.24 -4.41 -16.03
C ILE A 129 -12.44 -4.20 -15.10
N ASP A 130 -12.30 -4.65 -13.87
CA ASP A 130 -13.20 -4.39 -12.77
C ASP A 130 -12.65 -3.18 -12.00
N ILE A 131 -13.39 -2.09 -11.92
CA ILE A 131 -13.04 -0.86 -11.21
C ILE A 131 -13.94 -0.62 -9.98
N GLY A 132 -14.63 -1.67 -9.51
CA GLY A 132 -15.51 -1.61 -8.35
C GLY A 132 -16.89 -1.03 -8.62
N ILE A 133 -17.35 -1.06 -9.86
CA ILE A 133 -18.73 -0.76 -10.27
C ILE A 133 -19.42 -2.03 -10.73
N ASP A 134 -20.74 -2.00 -10.82
CA ASP A 134 -21.58 -3.11 -11.29
C ASP A 134 -21.51 -3.34 -12.82
N HIS A 135 -20.47 -2.84 -13.47
CA HIS A 135 -20.26 -2.91 -14.91
C HIS A 135 -18.84 -3.35 -15.25
N SER A 136 -18.71 -4.37 -16.12
CA SER A 136 -17.40 -4.83 -16.62
C SER A 136 -16.98 -3.98 -17.82
N ILE A 137 -15.81 -3.37 -17.77
CA ILE A 137 -15.30 -2.48 -18.80
C ILE A 137 -14.32 -3.23 -19.69
N PRO A 138 -14.46 -3.21 -21.04
CA PRO A 138 -13.44 -3.75 -21.94
C PRO A 138 -12.08 -3.07 -21.71
N TYR A 139 -11.01 -3.88 -21.61
CA TYR A 139 -9.67 -3.37 -21.35
C TYR A 139 -8.75 -3.63 -22.55
N HIS A 140 -8.25 -2.56 -23.14
CA HIS A 140 -7.38 -2.59 -24.31
C HIS A 140 -5.89 -2.27 -23.99
N GLY A 141 -5.56 -2.12 -22.71
CA GLY A 141 -4.18 -1.82 -22.28
C GLY A 141 -3.24 -3.04 -22.32
N LYS A 142 -1.97 -2.78 -22.05
CA LYS A 142 -0.90 -3.79 -22.15
C LYS A 142 -0.71 -4.62 -20.87
N LYS A 143 -1.31 -4.25 -19.74
CA LYS A 143 -1.13 -4.94 -18.46
C LYS A 143 -1.69 -6.38 -18.52
N GLN A 144 -1.11 -7.25 -17.69
CA GLN A 144 -1.50 -8.67 -17.64
C GLN A 144 -2.79 -8.89 -16.83
N ILE A 145 -3.44 -10.03 -17.07
CA ILE A 145 -4.59 -10.53 -16.31
C ILE A 145 -4.18 -10.70 -14.82
N GLU A 146 -5.12 -10.49 -13.91
CA GLU A 146 -4.97 -10.54 -12.45
C GLU A 146 -4.03 -9.48 -11.85
N LYS A 147 -3.57 -8.53 -12.67
CA LYS A 147 -2.80 -7.38 -12.17
C LYS A 147 -3.73 -6.23 -11.80
N ARG A 148 -3.43 -5.60 -10.66
CA ARG A 148 -3.99 -4.30 -10.29
C ARG A 148 -3.35 -3.23 -11.17
N THR A 149 -4.17 -2.34 -11.69
CA THR A 149 -3.70 -1.18 -12.45
C THR A 149 -4.54 0.04 -12.09
N ILE A 150 -4.02 1.21 -12.41
CA ILE A 150 -4.77 2.46 -12.24
C ILE A 150 -5.16 2.92 -13.62
N VAL A 151 -6.44 3.27 -13.75
CA VAL A 151 -6.99 3.74 -15.01
C VAL A 151 -7.72 5.07 -14.81
N LYS A 152 -7.74 5.87 -15.87
CA LYS A 152 -8.55 7.07 -15.96
C LYS A 152 -9.71 6.85 -16.92
N ILE A 153 -10.89 7.27 -16.49
CA ILE A 153 -12.13 7.14 -17.27
C ILE A 153 -12.08 8.13 -18.43
N LYS A 154 -12.17 7.61 -19.66
CA LYS A 154 -12.22 8.41 -20.87
C LYS A 154 -13.68 8.70 -21.25
N ASP A 155 -14.51 7.66 -21.33
CA ASP A 155 -15.93 7.76 -21.62
C ASP A 155 -16.74 7.04 -20.52
N THR A 156 -17.95 7.54 -20.25
CA THR A 156 -18.81 7.09 -19.15
C THR A 156 -19.96 6.21 -19.62
N PHE A 157 -20.83 5.82 -18.69
CA PHE A 157 -22.04 5.02 -18.99
C PHE A 157 -22.79 5.56 -20.22
N PRO A 158 -23.33 4.70 -21.13
CA PRO A 158 -23.26 3.23 -21.05
C PRO A 158 -21.97 2.61 -21.64
N ASN A 159 -21.19 3.33 -22.41
CA ASN A 159 -20.06 2.82 -23.19
C ASN A 159 -18.72 3.24 -22.56
N PHE A 160 -18.40 2.65 -21.41
CA PHE A 160 -17.15 2.96 -20.73
C PHE A 160 -15.91 2.65 -21.57
N THR A 161 -14.99 3.62 -21.60
CA THR A 161 -13.61 3.39 -22.04
C THR A 161 -12.64 3.91 -21.00
N VAL A 162 -11.49 3.25 -20.86
CA VAL A 162 -10.47 3.59 -19.89
C VAL A 162 -9.09 3.54 -20.53
N TYR A 163 -8.12 4.25 -19.92
CA TYR A 163 -6.71 4.14 -20.27
C TYR A 163 -5.85 4.10 -19.02
N ASP A 164 -4.72 3.41 -19.12
CA ASP A 164 -3.76 3.30 -18.02
C ASP A 164 -3.14 4.67 -17.68
N ILE A 165 -2.95 4.89 -16.38
CA ILE A 165 -2.27 6.07 -15.85
C ILE A 165 -1.27 5.63 -14.77
N GLU A 166 -0.11 6.26 -14.70
CA GLU A 166 0.89 5.96 -13.68
C GLU A 166 0.62 6.74 -12.38
N LYS A 167 1.04 6.17 -11.25
CA LYS A 167 0.77 6.74 -9.91
C LYS A 167 1.28 8.16 -9.71
N ASP A 168 2.41 8.49 -10.31
CA ASP A 168 3.06 9.81 -10.25
C ASP A 168 2.29 10.92 -10.98
N GLN A 169 1.42 10.52 -11.91
CA GLN A 169 0.57 11.42 -12.68
C GLN A 169 -0.74 11.79 -11.96
N ILE A 170 -0.99 11.21 -10.76
CA ILE A 170 -2.25 11.39 -10.05
C ILE A 170 -2.06 12.27 -8.83
N PRO A 171 -2.60 13.49 -8.82
CA PRO A 171 -2.57 14.34 -7.64
C PRO A 171 -3.20 13.63 -6.43
N ASN A 172 -2.54 13.70 -5.28
CA ASN A 172 -3.02 13.15 -4.02
C ASN A 172 -3.28 11.64 -3.99
N PHE A 173 -2.87 10.89 -5.02
CA PHE A 173 -2.93 9.44 -4.99
C PHE A 173 -1.86 8.91 -4.04
N TRP A 174 -2.28 8.06 -3.10
CA TRP A 174 -1.37 7.42 -2.18
C TRP A 174 -1.83 6.01 -1.83
N SER A 175 -0.89 5.10 -1.79
CA SER A 175 -0.98 3.76 -1.24
C SER A 175 0.41 3.27 -0.88
N TYR A 176 0.55 2.45 0.15
CA TYR A 176 1.83 1.86 0.49
C TYR A 176 2.07 0.52 -0.22
N ASN A 177 3.34 0.14 -0.35
CA ASN A 177 3.73 -1.21 -0.77
C ASN A 177 4.32 -1.96 0.43
N VAL A 178 4.10 -3.28 0.47
CA VAL A 178 4.69 -4.16 1.49
C VAL A 178 5.75 -5.03 0.86
N LYS A 179 6.98 -4.94 1.37
CA LYS A 179 8.17 -5.65 0.88
C LYS A 179 8.82 -6.46 1.99
N HIS A 180 9.50 -7.54 1.63
CA HIS A 180 10.42 -8.24 2.52
C HIS A 180 11.83 -7.74 2.24
N GLY A 181 12.54 -7.29 3.29
CA GLY A 181 13.84 -6.62 3.18
C GLY A 181 15.07 -7.51 3.50
N GLY A 182 14.89 -8.82 3.63
CA GLY A 182 15.99 -9.67 4.07
C GLY A 182 16.44 -9.35 5.51
N ASN A 183 17.74 -9.46 5.81
CA ASN A 183 18.26 -9.04 7.10
C ASN A 183 18.49 -7.52 7.15
N LEU A 184 18.54 -6.97 8.36
CA LEU A 184 18.69 -5.52 8.57
C LEU A 184 20.00 -4.98 7.99
N PHE A 185 21.10 -5.72 8.11
CA PHE A 185 22.41 -5.29 7.61
C PHE A 185 22.37 -5.09 6.09
N THR A 186 21.86 -6.06 5.34
CA THR A 186 21.70 -5.97 3.90
C THR A 186 20.81 -4.79 3.51
N LEU A 187 19.66 -4.64 4.18
CA LEU A 187 18.75 -3.53 3.93
C LEU A 187 19.43 -2.17 4.11
N LEU A 188 20.18 -1.99 5.19
CA LEU A 188 20.89 -0.74 5.48
C LEU A 188 22.03 -0.47 4.50
N THR A 189 22.73 -1.52 4.04
CA THR A 189 23.84 -1.38 3.09
C THR A 189 23.36 -1.03 1.69
N GLU A 190 22.26 -1.63 1.25
CA GLU A 190 21.72 -1.43 -0.09
C GLU A 190 20.88 -0.14 -0.23
N TRP A 191 20.39 0.41 0.89
CA TRP A 191 19.60 1.62 0.86
C TRP A 191 20.43 2.85 0.53
N LYS A 192 20.12 3.53 -0.55
CA LYS A 192 20.90 4.69 -1.05
C LYS A 192 20.56 6.00 -0.34
N GLY A 193 19.30 6.20 0.02
CA GLY A 193 18.83 7.43 0.64
C GLY A 193 19.17 7.56 2.14
N PRO A 194 18.77 8.65 2.79
CA PRO A 194 18.95 8.85 4.22
C PRO A 194 18.30 7.76 5.05
N LYS A 195 18.93 7.45 6.19
CA LYS A 195 18.49 6.41 7.13
C LYS A 195 18.34 7.00 8.51
N ILE A 196 17.19 6.78 9.14
CA ILE A 196 16.90 7.16 10.52
C ILE A 196 16.66 5.88 11.30
N LEU A 197 17.56 5.56 12.22
CA LEU A 197 17.40 4.42 13.13
C LEU A 197 16.78 4.91 14.43
N THR A 198 15.65 4.32 14.82
CA THR A 198 14.99 4.67 16.08
C THR A 198 15.44 3.74 17.20
N SER A 199 15.62 4.29 18.39
CA SER A 199 15.93 3.52 19.60
C SER A 199 15.43 4.26 20.83
N ARG A 200 14.96 3.51 21.82
CA ARG A 200 14.56 4.07 23.14
C ARG A 200 15.73 4.74 23.88
N LYS A 201 16.98 4.39 23.52
CA LYS A 201 18.21 4.91 24.13
C LYS A 201 18.92 5.95 23.26
N SER A 202 18.40 6.25 22.07
CA SER A 202 19.04 7.21 21.17
C SER A 202 18.87 8.65 21.67
N LYS A 203 19.85 9.49 21.33
CA LYS A 203 19.73 10.94 21.52
C LYS A 203 18.70 11.49 20.54
N LYS A 204 18.06 12.60 20.94
CA LYS A 204 17.15 13.32 20.05
C LYS A 204 17.96 13.84 18.84
N ILE A 205 17.39 13.66 17.63
CA ILE A 205 18.00 14.17 16.40
C ILE A 205 18.04 15.72 16.46
N LYS A 206 19.14 16.30 16.00
CA LYS A 206 19.27 17.75 15.89
C LYS A 206 18.45 18.26 14.71
N GLU A 207 17.93 19.47 14.85
CA GLU A 207 17.11 20.09 13.80
C GLU A 207 17.88 20.28 12.48
N GLU A 208 19.16 20.67 12.57
CA GLU A 208 20.05 20.80 11.40
C GLU A 208 20.22 19.51 10.62
N ASP A 209 20.34 18.36 11.32
CA ASP A 209 20.48 17.05 10.69
C ASP A 209 19.15 16.60 10.07
N MET A 210 18.02 16.91 10.72
CA MET A 210 16.70 16.66 10.14
C MET A 210 16.48 17.48 8.87
N GLN A 211 16.87 18.74 8.85
CA GLN A 211 16.78 19.60 7.66
C GLN A 211 17.62 19.07 6.51
N LYS A 212 18.84 18.58 6.75
CA LYS A 212 19.68 17.93 5.72
C LYS A 212 19.00 16.69 5.14
N ILE A 213 18.40 15.85 6.00
CA ILE A 213 17.68 14.64 5.57
C ILE A 213 16.50 15.02 4.67
N ILE A 214 15.68 15.99 5.07
CA ILE A 214 14.50 16.43 4.31
C ILE A 214 14.91 17.04 2.97
N SER A 215 16.02 17.80 2.93
CA SER A 215 16.49 18.46 1.72
C SER A 215 17.14 17.53 0.70
N SER A 216 17.46 16.29 1.06
CA SER A 216 18.15 15.33 0.17
C SER A 216 17.37 14.96 -1.08
N LYS A 217 16.04 15.16 -1.10
CA LYS A 217 15.11 14.74 -2.16
C LYS A 217 15.10 13.23 -2.44
N GLU A 218 15.83 12.45 -1.67
CA GLU A 218 15.87 11.00 -1.77
C GLU A 218 14.80 10.36 -0.86
N GLU A 219 14.50 9.09 -1.10
CA GLU A 219 13.57 8.34 -0.26
C GLU A 219 14.21 8.06 1.11
N ILE A 220 13.55 8.50 2.18
CA ILE A 220 14.02 8.35 3.55
C ILE A 220 13.57 7.00 4.10
N LEU A 221 14.49 6.26 4.73
CA LEU A 221 14.17 5.03 5.44
C LEU A 221 14.17 5.28 6.95
N VAL A 222 13.04 5.04 7.62
CA VAL A 222 12.95 5.03 9.07
C VAL A 222 12.90 3.59 9.57
N VAL A 223 13.86 3.20 10.38
CA VAL A 223 14.00 1.83 10.89
C VAL A 223 13.55 1.79 12.35
N PHE A 224 12.60 0.90 12.62
CA PHE A 224 12.13 0.56 13.97
C PHE A 224 12.76 -0.76 14.41
N GLY A 225 13.17 -0.84 15.70
CA GLY A 225 13.73 -2.01 16.33
C GLY A 225 13.21 -2.24 17.74
#